data_dafd6cc50e104272061a8947001cc3ab
#
_entry.id   dafd6cc50e104272061a8947001cc3ab
#
_cell.length_a   1.000
_cell.length_b   1.000
_cell.length_c   1.000
_cell.angle_alpha   90.00
_cell.angle_beta   90.00
_cell.angle_gamma   90.00
#
_symmetry.space_group_name_H-M   'P 1'
#
loop_
_entity.id
_entity.type
_entity.pdbx_description
1 polymer ?
#
loop_
_entity_poly.entity_id
_entity_poly.type
_entity_poly.pdbx_seq_one_letter_code
_entity_poly.pdbx_strand_id
1 'polypeptide(L)'
;MIHKRMEIKTKKKSITNHDNSIRISGAEAVIRCLLEEGADLVYGYPGGAIMPIYDELYKYQDKLHHVLTRHEQGAAHSAQGFARTSGKVGV
;
A
#
# COMPACT_ATOMS: atom_id res chain seq x y z
N MET A 1 -16.15 -6.15 7.13
CA MET A 1 -14.78 -6.08 7.14
C MET A 1 -14.14 -7.05 8.05
N ILE A 2 -13.12 -7.67 7.64
CA ILE A 2 -12.48 -8.62 8.40
C ILE A 2 -11.34 -8.07 9.12
N HIS A 3 -11.32 -8.23 10.39
CA HIS A 3 -10.21 -7.80 11.12
C HIS A 3 -9.31 -8.96 11.30
N LYS A 4 -8.17 -8.93 10.64
CA LYS A 4 -7.29 -9.94 10.74
C LYS A 4 -6.21 -9.51 11.58
N ARG A 5 -5.71 -10.28 12.41
CA ARG A 5 -4.57 -9.95 13.19
C ARG A 5 -3.37 -10.14 12.33
N MET A 6 -2.75 -9.05 12.03
CA MET A 6 -1.53 -9.11 11.25
C MET A 6 -0.40 -8.76 12.14
N GLU A 7 0.66 -9.51 12.04
CA GLU A 7 1.81 -9.22 12.82
C GLU A 7 2.86 -8.59 12.00
N ILE A 8 2.96 -7.29 12.09
CA ILE A 8 3.95 -6.56 11.36
C ILE A 8 5.00 -6.14 12.33
N LYS A 9 6.19 -6.65 12.17
CA LYS A 9 7.23 -6.33 13.09
C LYS A 9 7.86 -5.05 12.71
N THR A 10 8.01 -4.19 13.66
CA THR A 10 8.63 -2.93 13.37
C THR A 10 10.09 -3.14 13.29
N LYS A 11 10.72 -2.31 12.53
CA LYS A 11 12.06 -2.48 12.37
C LYS A 11 12.78 -2.08 13.52
N LYS A 12 12.33 -1.29 14.28
CA LYS A 12 12.94 -0.85 15.37
C LYS A 12 13.01 -1.77 16.36
N LYS A 13 13.21 -2.33 16.66
CA LYS A 13 13.23 -3.23 17.51
C LYS A 13 13.02 -3.19 18.71
N SER A 14 12.70 -3.39 19.22
CA SER A 14 12.36 -3.21 20.25
C SER A 14 12.53 -3.94 21.15
N ILE A 15 12.66 -4.18 21.60
CA ILE A 15 12.86 -4.55 22.46
C ILE A 15 12.25 -5.26 23.29
N THR A 16 12.09 -5.39 23.92
CA THR A 16 11.64 -6.00 24.88
C THR A 16 10.46 -6.52 24.84
N ASN A 17 9.74 -6.11 24.42
CA ASN A 17 8.59 -6.48 24.45
C ASN A 17 8.32 -7.46 23.65
N HIS A 18 7.96 -8.33 23.89
CA HIS A 18 7.61 -9.29 23.10
C HIS A 18 6.59 -8.93 22.22
N ASP A 19 6.13 -7.83 22.18
CA ASP A 19 5.07 -7.60 21.34
C ASP A 19 5.30 -6.46 20.51
N ASN A 20 5.96 -6.59 19.41
CA ASN A 20 6.10 -5.59 18.44
C ASN A 20 5.01 -5.66 17.42
N SER A 21 3.99 -6.48 17.62
CA SER A 21 2.95 -6.59 16.63
C SER A 21 1.84 -5.62 16.89
N ILE A 22 1.12 -5.27 15.83
CA ILE A 22 -0.03 -4.41 15.94
C ILE A 22 -1.20 -5.08 15.29
N ARG A 23 -2.36 -4.62 15.65
CA ARG A 23 -3.57 -5.14 15.10
C ARG A 23 -4.13 -4.14 14.16
N ILE A 24 -4.29 -4.48 12.89
CA ILE A 24 -4.83 -3.60 11.88
C ILE A 24 -5.67 -4.42 10.93
N SER A 25 -6.50 -3.76 10.15
CA SER A 25 -7.28 -4.46 9.15
C SER A 25 -6.36 -4.93 8.04
N GLY A 26 -6.81 -5.90 7.28
CA GLY A 26 -6.05 -6.35 6.13
C GLY A 26 -5.82 -5.25 5.11
N ALA A 27 -6.82 -4.38 4.94
CA ALA A 27 -6.69 -3.26 4.00
C ALA A 27 -5.59 -2.31 4.44
N GLU A 28 -5.53 -2.00 5.72
CA GLU A 28 -4.49 -1.12 6.21
C GLU A 28 -3.12 -1.80 6.12
N ALA A 29 -3.08 -3.11 6.31
CA ALA A 29 -1.84 -3.85 6.20
C ALA A 29 -1.25 -3.74 4.80
N VAL A 30 -2.09 -3.77 3.77
CA VAL A 30 -1.61 -3.63 2.39
C VAL A 30 -0.92 -2.29 2.22
N ILE A 31 -1.55 -1.21 2.69
CA ILE A 31 -0.97 0.11 2.52
C ILE A 31 0.33 0.24 3.31
N ARG A 32 0.36 -0.27 4.53
CA ARG A 32 1.57 -0.20 5.33
C ARG A 32 2.71 -1.00 4.72
N CYS A 33 2.40 -2.15 4.12
CA CYS A 33 3.42 -2.94 3.47
C CYS A 33 3.99 -2.21 2.26
N LEU A 34 3.15 -1.53 1.48
CA LEU A 34 3.64 -0.76 0.35
C LEU A 34 4.60 0.33 0.83
N LEU A 35 4.23 1.02 1.89
CA LEU A 35 5.11 2.07 2.41
C LEU A 35 6.41 1.51 2.96
N GLU A 36 6.34 0.35 3.59
CA GLU A 36 7.55 -0.29 4.11
C GLU A 36 8.49 -0.71 2.98
N GLU A 37 7.93 -1.08 1.85
CA GLU A 37 8.73 -1.48 0.70
C GLU A 37 9.22 -0.27 -0.10
N GLY A 38 8.91 0.91 0.35
CA GLY A 38 9.41 2.11 -0.31
C GLY A 38 8.55 2.62 -1.43
N ALA A 39 7.35 2.07 -1.60
CA ALA A 39 6.45 2.57 -2.64
C ALA A 39 5.80 3.86 -2.15
N ASP A 40 5.86 4.89 -2.96
CA ASP A 40 5.20 6.14 -2.61
C ASP A 40 4.26 6.59 -3.72
N LEU A 41 4.07 5.79 -4.73
CA LEU A 41 3.23 6.13 -5.86
C LEU A 41 2.54 4.88 -6.38
N VAL A 42 1.23 4.96 -6.54
CA VAL A 42 0.46 3.85 -7.11
C VAL A 42 -0.43 4.39 -8.20
N TYR A 43 -0.71 3.56 -9.20
CA TYR A 43 -1.61 3.90 -10.27
C TYR A 43 -2.79 2.96 -10.17
N GLY A 44 -3.98 3.45 -10.38
CA GLY A 44 -5.11 2.55 -10.29
C GLY A 44 -6.40 3.09 -10.85
N TYR A 45 -7.29 2.16 -11.13
CA TYR A 45 -8.65 2.47 -11.55
C TYR A 45 -9.54 1.51 -10.76
N PRO A 46 -10.04 1.93 -9.62
CA PRO A 46 -10.65 1.01 -8.68
C PRO A 46 -12.05 0.58 -9.06
N GLY A 47 -12.37 -0.66 -8.72
CA GLY A 47 -13.72 -1.15 -8.76
C GLY A 47 -14.25 -1.27 -7.34
N GLY A 48 -15.43 -1.84 -7.18
CA GLY A 48 -16.06 -1.90 -5.87
C GLY A 48 -15.36 -2.79 -4.87
N ALA A 49 -14.80 -3.89 -5.36
CA ALA A 49 -14.19 -4.86 -4.45
C ALA A 49 -12.94 -4.35 -3.75
N ILE A 50 -12.26 -3.38 -4.35
CA ILE A 50 -11.01 -2.87 -3.80
C ILE A 50 -11.23 -1.67 -2.87
N MET A 51 -12.46 -1.24 -2.71
CA MET A 51 -12.74 -0.01 -1.96
C MET A 51 -12.20 0.01 -0.54
N PRO A 52 -12.21 -1.09 0.22
CA PRO A 52 -11.62 -1.03 1.55
C PRO A 52 -10.16 -0.61 1.55
N ILE A 53 -9.41 -1.02 0.52
CA ILE A 53 -8.02 -0.61 0.39
C ILE A 53 -7.96 0.86 0.01
N TYR A 54 -8.86 1.32 -0.85
CA TYR A 54 -8.87 2.72 -1.24
C TYR A 54 -9.27 3.64 -0.07
N ASP A 55 -10.12 3.16 0.83
CA ASP A 55 -10.44 3.93 2.03
C ASP A 55 -9.19 4.13 2.88
N GLU A 56 -8.36 3.10 2.99
CA GLU A 56 -7.12 3.23 3.73
C GLU A 56 -6.12 4.10 2.98
N LEU A 57 -6.10 3.98 1.67
CA LEU A 57 -5.21 4.78 0.85
C LEU A 57 -5.50 6.27 1.07
N TYR A 58 -6.75 6.62 1.20
CA TYR A 58 -7.13 8.00 1.43
C TYR A 58 -6.51 8.53 2.74
N LYS A 59 -6.43 7.69 3.75
CA LYS A 59 -5.86 8.10 5.02
C LYS A 59 -4.36 8.33 4.94
N TYR A 60 -3.70 7.71 3.98
CA TYR A 60 -2.26 7.83 3.84
C TYR A 60 -1.85 8.65 2.64
N GLN A 61 -2.75 9.49 2.14
CA GLN A 61 -2.49 10.20 0.89
C GLN A 61 -1.33 11.18 0.97
N ASP A 62 -0.91 11.52 2.15
CA ASP A 62 0.26 12.37 2.31
C ASP A 62 1.56 11.58 2.15
N LYS A 63 1.50 10.27 2.19
CA LYS A 63 2.68 9.43 2.07
C LYS A 63 2.66 8.55 0.83
N LEU A 64 1.49 8.19 0.37
CA LEU A 64 1.35 7.30 -0.78
C LEU A 64 0.45 8.02 -1.78
N HIS A 65 1.05 8.47 -2.85
CA HIS A 65 0.33 9.23 -3.87
C HIS A 65 -0.35 8.30 -4.85
N HIS A 66 -1.60 8.58 -5.16
CA HIS A 66 -2.37 7.77 -6.09
C HIS A 66 -2.67 8.54 -7.36
N VAL A 67 -2.40 7.93 -8.49
CA VAL A 67 -2.73 8.50 -9.78
C VAL A 67 -3.90 7.71 -10.35
N LEU A 68 -5.02 8.37 -10.52
CA LEU A 68 -6.20 7.73 -11.06
C LEU A 68 -6.10 7.66 -12.57
N THR A 69 -6.27 6.46 -13.10
CA THR A 69 -6.28 6.28 -14.54
C THR A 69 -7.71 6.06 -15.00
N ARG A 70 -7.89 5.96 -16.29
CA ARG A 70 -9.22 5.74 -16.84
C ARG A 70 -9.46 4.31 -17.26
N HIS A 71 -8.48 3.46 -17.07
CA HIS A 71 -8.56 2.07 -17.48
C HIS A 71 -7.45 1.32 -16.80
N GLU A 72 -7.70 0.07 -16.42
CA GLU A 72 -6.71 -0.75 -15.74
C GLU A 72 -5.45 -0.92 -16.55
N GLN A 73 -5.59 -1.06 -17.87
CA GLN A 73 -4.43 -1.19 -18.72
C GLN A 73 -3.59 0.06 -18.66
N GLY A 74 -4.22 1.22 -18.61
CA GLY A 74 -3.47 2.47 -18.46
C GLY A 74 -2.67 2.50 -17.19
N ALA A 75 -3.24 1.97 -16.11
CA ALA A 75 -2.53 1.91 -14.84
C ALA A 75 -1.34 0.98 -14.93
N ALA A 76 -1.52 -0.19 -15.52
CA ALA A 76 -0.43 -1.16 -15.63
C ALA A 76 0.70 -0.61 -16.51
N HIS A 77 0.36 0.04 -17.61
CA HIS A 77 1.38 0.61 -18.48
C HIS A 77 2.11 1.77 -17.80
N SER A 78 1.39 2.57 -17.01
CA SER A 78 2.02 3.65 -16.29
C SER A 78 2.99 3.12 -15.24
N ALA A 79 2.57 2.08 -14.51
CA ALA A 79 3.44 1.49 -13.50
C ALA A 79 4.68 0.88 -14.15
N GLN A 80 4.51 0.26 -15.32
CA GLN A 80 5.64 -0.30 -16.03
C GLN A 80 6.61 0.79 -16.49
N GLY A 81 6.07 1.89 -17.03
CA GLY A 81 6.91 3.00 -17.45
C GLY A 81 7.66 3.60 -16.27
N PHE A 82 6.98 3.74 -15.15
CA PHE A 82 7.61 4.26 -13.95
C PHE A 82 8.77 3.34 -13.51
N ALA A 83 8.53 2.04 -13.52
CA ALA A 83 9.55 1.09 -13.09
C ALA A 83 10.77 1.15 -14.02
N ARG A 84 10.53 1.24 -15.32
CA ARG A 84 11.62 1.24 -16.27
C ARG A 84 12.46 2.49 -16.22
N THR A 85 11.82 3.63 -15.94
CA THR A 85 12.55 4.87 -15.95
C THR A 85 13.15 5.21 -14.59
N SER A 86 12.53 4.79 -13.50
CA SER A 86 13.00 5.16 -12.18
C SER A 86 13.87 4.10 -11.54
N GLY A 87 13.77 2.86 -12.01
CA GLY A 87 14.46 1.76 -11.37
C GLY A 87 13.77 1.29 -10.09
N LYS A 88 12.59 1.84 -9.77
CA LYS A 88 11.85 1.43 -8.61
C LYS A 88 10.73 0.51 -9.03
N VAL A 89 10.11 -0.14 -8.05
CA VAL A 89 9.00 -1.02 -8.36
C VAL A 89 7.78 -0.18 -8.72
N GLY A 90 7.10 -0.53 -9.80
CA GLY A 90 5.88 0.14 -10.20
C GLY A 90 4.67 -0.59 -9.62
N VAL A 91 3.74 0.16 -9.02
CA VAL A 91 2.57 -0.41 -8.36
C VAL A 91 1.30 0.18 -8.95
#